data_9f1324e15f791c90b9e5eb5276f6702a
#
_entry.id   9f1324e15f791c90b9e5eb5276f6702a
#
_cell.length_a   1.000
_cell.length_b   1.000
_cell.length_c   1.000
_cell.angle_alpha   90.00
_cell.angle_beta   90.00
_cell.angle_gamma   90.00
#
_symmetry.space_group_name_H-M   'P 1'
#
loop_
_entity.id
_entity.type
_entity.pdbx_description
1 polymer ?
#
loop_
_entity_poly.entity_id
_entity_poly.type
_entity_poly.pdbx_seq_one_letter_code
_entity_poly.pdbx_strand_id
1 'polypeptide(L)'
;FNSTETLNSYNLADILSGKKIVNLNDLDNVVVYSMENVEGDKTVSISGYGVEDLTTTWKENLSIYDLIFSSTEINNPEFLADLLKSRIDIKRYNNQTGDFNTLKFEFNNLEELKSALLYPRDNVKLFSTSTTKNIDKQVGMYGIVKDPDMYDLEENMYVEDLLLLSGGFLIN
;
A
#
# COMPACT_ATOMS: atom_id res chain seq x y z
N PHE A 1 -0.10 11.45 37.87
CA PHE A 1 -0.77 12.44 37.03
C PHE A 1 -0.72 11.93 35.58
N ASN A 2 -1.83 11.40 35.06
CA ASN A 2 -2.00 11.14 33.64
C ASN A 2 -2.48 12.43 32.99
N SER A 3 -1.59 13.21 32.38
CA SER A 3 -1.99 14.28 31.47
C SER A 3 -2.32 13.62 30.12
N THR A 4 -3.59 13.54 29.78
CA THR A 4 -4.03 13.22 28.42
C THR A 4 -3.79 14.48 27.58
N GLU A 5 -2.75 14.45 26.74
CA GLU A 5 -2.58 15.48 25.72
C GLU A 5 -3.73 15.36 24.70
N THR A 6 -4.51 16.42 24.57
CA THR A 6 -5.57 16.51 23.54
C THR A 6 -5.12 17.46 22.44
N LEU A 7 -5.03 16.97 21.20
CA LEU A 7 -4.71 17.79 20.03
C LEU A 7 -5.99 18.33 19.42
N ASN A 8 -6.11 19.66 19.35
CA ASN A 8 -7.22 20.34 18.69
C ASN A 8 -6.72 21.12 17.48
N SER A 9 -7.35 20.98 16.33
CA SER A 9 -7.00 21.70 15.10
C SER A 9 -8.07 22.74 14.78
N TYR A 10 -7.63 23.92 14.39
CA TYR A 10 -8.49 25.05 14.05
C TYR A 10 -8.05 25.71 12.75
N ASN A 11 -8.99 26.24 11.99
CA ASN A 11 -8.66 27.05 10.82
C ASN A 11 -8.27 28.48 11.30
N LEU A 12 -7.06 28.92 10.94
CA LEU A 12 -6.55 30.23 11.33
C LEU A 12 -7.43 31.39 10.80
N ALA A 13 -7.99 31.27 9.59
CA ALA A 13 -8.85 32.30 9.02
C ALA A 13 -10.15 32.48 9.85
N ASP A 14 -10.72 31.41 10.40
CA ASP A 14 -11.89 31.48 11.28
C ASP A 14 -11.57 32.16 12.61
N ILE A 15 -10.36 31.96 13.13
CA ILE A 15 -9.88 32.65 14.35
C ILE A 15 -9.67 34.13 14.07
N LEU A 16 -8.93 34.49 13.01
CA LEU A 16 -8.60 35.87 12.66
C LEU A 16 -9.83 36.69 12.30
N SER A 17 -10.86 36.05 11.70
CA SER A 17 -12.13 36.73 11.40
C SER A 17 -13.09 36.85 12.59
N GLY A 18 -12.71 36.31 13.74
CA GLY A 18 -13.55 36.30 14.95
C GLY A 18 -14.72 35.32 14.90
N LYS A 19 -14.82 34.50 13.85
CA LYS A 19 -15.83 33.47 13.70
C LYS A 19 -15.69 32.33 14.71
N LYS A 20 -14.42 32.07 15.12
CA LYS A 20 -14.07 31.08 16.13
C LYS A 20 -13.22 31.73 17.23
N ILE A 21 -13.62 31.58 18.46
CA ILE A 21 -12.86 32.01 19.65
C ILE A 21 -12.37 30.75 20.36
N VAL A 22 -11.08 30.69 20.62
CA VAL A 22 -10.43 29.59 21.35
C VAL A 22 -9.79 30.17 22.59
N ASN A 23 -10.20 29.70 23.76
CA ASN A 23 -9.59 30.07 25.02
C ASN A 23 -8.36 29.18 25.24
N LEU A 24 -7.25 29.79 25.65
CA LEU A 24 -6.03 29.09 26.00
C LEU A 24 -5.97 28.90 27.52
N ASN A 25 -5.45 27.76 27.93
CA ASN A 25 -5.16 27.44 29.32
C ASN A 25 -3.66 27.51 29.57
N ASP A 26 -3.28 27.49 30.85
CA ASP A 26 -1.87 27.41 31.25
C ASP A 26 -1.26 26.11 30.69
N LEU A 27 -0.06 26.22 30.13
CA LEU A 27 0.68 25.15 29.46
C LEU A 27 0.15 24.70 28.09
N ASP A 28 -0.87 25.35 27.52
CA ASP A 28 -1.26 25.07 26.13
C ASP A 28 -0.12 25.46 25.17
N ASN A 29 0.11 24.59 24.20
CA ASN A 29 1.08 24.82 23.14
C ASN A 29 0.37 25.08 21.83
N VAL A 30 0.59 26.25 21.22
CA VAL A 30 -0.03 26.63 19.95
C VAL A 30 1.01 26.54 18.84
N VAL A 31 0.73 25.68 17.84
CA VAL A 31 1.60 25.53 16.66
C VAL A 31 0.82 26.02 15.44
N VAL A 32 1.39 26.99 14.72
CA VAL A 32 0.81 27.50 13.49
C VAL A 32 1.57 26.87 12.31
N TYR A 33 0.83 26.19 11.46
CA TYR A 33 1.37 25.58 10.24
C TYR A 33 1.05 26.47 9.03
N SER A 34 1.99 26.56 8.09
CA SER A 34 1.68 27.12 6.76
C SER A 34 0.79 26.15 5.99
N MET A 35 0.04 26.65 5.00
CA MET A 35 -0.75 25.79 4.10
C MET A 35 0.14 24.73 3.42
N GLU A 36 1.34 25.11 3.03
CA GLU A 36 2.33 24.17 2.46
C GLU A 36 2.71 23.04 3.43
N ASN A 37 2.85 23.33 4.71
CA ASN A 37 3.16 22.33 5.72
C ASN A 37 1.95 21.45 6.07
N VAL A 38 0.73 21.96 5.93
CA VAL A 38 -0.52 21.22 6.22
C VAL A 38 -0.97 20.41 5.02
N GLU A 39 -0.88 20.97 3.80
CA GLU A 39 -1.25 20.27 2.58
C GLU A 39 -0.20 19.21 2.19
N GLY A 40 1.05 19.35 2.69
CA GLY A 40 2.20 18.54 2.28
C GLY A 40 2.53 18.75 0.81
N ASP A 41 3.55 18.08 0.33
CA ASP A 41 3.87 18.07 -1.09
C ASP A 41 2.71 17.46 -1.87
N LYS A 42 2.16 18.23 -2.83
CA LYS A 42 1.14 17.72 -3.76
C LYS A 42 1.81 16.75 -4.74
N THR A 43 2.16 15.60 -4.24
CA THR A 43 2.80 14.52 -5.00
C THR A 43 1.96 13.27 -5.00
N VAL A 44 2.17 12.44 -6.00
CA VAL A 44 1.72 11.06 -6.08
C VAL A 44 2.92 10.18 -6.33
N SER A 45 2.86 8.95 -5.89
CA SER A 45 3.93 7.99 -6.12
C SER A 45 3.41 6.72 -6.76
N ILE A 46 4.30 6.06 -7.51
CA ILE A 46 4.05 4.74 -8.06
C ILE A 46 5.24 3.85 -7.71
N SER A 47 4.96 2.62 -7.35
CA SER A 47 5.93 1.66 -6.86
C SER A 47 5.61 0.23 -7.27
N GLY A 48 6.53 -0.68 -7.07
CA GLY A 48 6.36 -2.11 -7.27
C GLY A 48 6.82 -2.59 -8.64
N TYR A 49 6.08 -3.50 -9.25
CA TYR A 49 6.54 -4.17 -10.47
C TYR A 49 6.80 -3.21 -11.63
N GLY A 50 8.00 -3.27 -12.18
CA GLY A 50 8.41 -2.51 -13.37
C GLY A 50 8.56 -1.01 -13.17
N VAL A 51 8.60 -0.56 -11.94
CA VAL A 51 8.80 0.85 -11.58
C VAL A 51 9.84 0.94 -10.46
N GLU A 52 10.90 1.70 -10.69
CA GLU A 52 11.72 2.20 -9.58
C GLU A 52 10.91 3.27 -8.86
N ASP A 53 10.65 3.12 -7.56
CA ASP A 53 9.80 4.00 -6.74
C ASP A 53 9.87 5.46 -7.19
N LEU A 54 8.89 5.85 -8.00
CA LEU A 54 8.83 7.17 -8.63
C LEU A 54 7.82 8.04 -7.90
N THR A 55 8.26 9.25 -7.53
CA THR A 55 7.38 10.29 -7.00
C THR A 55 7.32 11.44 -8.01
N THR A 56 6.11 11.87 -8.36
CA THR A 56 5.87 12.98 -9.28
C THR A 56 4.89 13.98 -8.70
N THR A 57 4.90 15.22 -9.23
CA THR A 57 3.96 16.26 -8.82
C THR A 57 2.54 15.86 -9.19
N TRP A 58 1.63 15.91 -8.23
CA TRP A 58 0.20 15.73 -8.49
C TRP A 58 -0.35 16.88 -9.33
N LYS A 59 -1.22 16.55 -10.26
CA LYS A 59 -1.96 17.52 -11.09
C LYS A 59 -3.45 17.24 -10.98
N GLU A 60 -4.23 18.29 -11.10
CA GLU A 60 -5.68 18.16 -11.16
C GLU A 60 -6.10 17.27 -12.34
N ASN A 61 -7.07 16.39 -12.11
CA ASN A 61 -7.55 15.37 -13.05
C ASN A 61 -6.54 14.30 -13.47
N LEU A 62 -5.44 14.12 -12.72
CA LEU A 62 -4.53 13.00 -12.94
C LEU A 62 -5.23 11.68 -12.61
N SER A 63 -5.38 10.80 -13.60
CA SER A 63 -5.98 9.48 -13.42
C SER A 63 -4.93 8.42 -13.07
N ILE A 64 -5.39 7.26 -12.57
CA ILE A 64 -4.54 6.09 -12.37
C ILE A 64 -3.90 5.69 -13.70
N TYR A 65 -4.70 5.70 -14.78
CA TYR A 65 -4.24 5.37 -16.12
C TYR A 65 -3.08 6.26 -16.54
N ASP A 66 -3.21 7.59 -16.42
CA ASP A 66 -2.18 8.54 -16.84
C ASP A 66 -0.87 8.33 -16.08
N LEU A 67 -0.94 8.09 -14.76
CA LEU A 67 0.25 7.83 -13.96
C LEU A 67 0.95 6.53 -14.39
N ILE A 68 0.21 5.44 -14.57
CA ILE A 68 0.79 4.16 -14.98
C ILE A 68 1.41 4.29 -16.37
N PHE A 69 0.70 4.86 -17.34
CA PHE A 69 1.18 4.99 -18.72
C PHE A 69 2.39 5.93 -18.87
N SER A 70 2.51 6.95 -18.02
CA SER A 70 3.67 7.85 -18.04
C SER A 70 4.88 7.32 -17.28
N SER A 71 4.68 6.33 -16.40
CA SER A 71 5.72 5.88 -15.46
C SER A 71 6.21 4.46 -15.72
N THR A 72 5.60 3.73 -16.65
CA THR A 72 5.91 2.32 -16.91
C THR A 72 6.13 2.03 -18.38
N GLU A 73 6.81 0.93 -18.68
CA GLU A 73 6.97 0.41 -20.04
C GLU A 73 5.73 -0.37 -20.51
N ILE A 74 4.54 0.20 -20.35
CA ILE A 74 3.27 -0.48 -20.61
C ILE A 74 3.10 -0.96 -22.07
N ASN A 75 3.86 -0.41 -23.01
CA ASN A 75 3.88 -0.82 -24.41
C ASN A 75 4.80 -2.02 -24.66
N ASN A 76 5.57 -2.46 -23.65
CA ASN A 76 6.43 -3.62 -23.73
C ASN A 76 5.61 -4.89 -23.45
N PRO A 77 5.51 -5.85 -24.41
CA PRO A 77 4.78 -7.10 -24.21
C PRO A 77 5.31 -7.94 -23.04
N GLU A 78 6.62 -7.93 -22.78
CA GLU A 78 7.24 -8.66 -21.67
C GLU A 78 6.78 -8.07 -20.32
N PHE A 79 6.73 -6.74 -20.20
CA PHE A 79 6.18 -6.08 -19.04
C PHE A 79 4.71 -6.51 -18.79
N LEU A 80 3.89 -6.50 -19.84
CA LEU A 80 2.48 -6.87 -19.73
C LEU A 80 2.25 -8.36 -19.43
N ALA A 81 3.18 -9.23 -19.82
CA ALA A 81 3.11 -10.66 -19.56
C ALA A 81 3.23 -10.97 -18.06
N ASP A 82 4.11 -10.25 -17.38
CA ASP A 82 4.39 -10.46 -15.97
C ASP A 82 3.60 -9.53 -15.03
N LEU A 83 2.89 -8.54 -15.56
CA LEU A 83 2.03 -7.68 -14.76
C LEU A 83 0.83 -8.45 -14.20
N LEU A 84 0.59 -8.37 -12.89
CA LEU A 84 -0.62 -8.89 -12.26
C LEU A 84 -1.82 -7.99 -12.59
N LYS A 85 -2.54 -8.32 -13.67
CA LYS A 85 -3.62 -7.49 -14.21
C LYS A 85 -4.88 -7.44 -13.35
N SER A 86 -5.04 -8.39 -12.42
CA SER A 86 -6.20 -8.46 -11.52
C SER A 86 -6.07 -7.56 -10.29
N ARG A 87 -4.95 -6.84 -10.12
CA ARG A 87 -4.75 -6.03 -8.93
C ARG A 87 -3.80 -4.85 -9.13
N ILE A 88 -4.32 -3.68 -8.81
CA ILE A 88 -3.57 -2.43 -8.57
C ILE A 88 -4.05 -1.92 -7.22
N ASP A 89 -3.14 -1.65 -6.30
CA ASP A 89 -3.49 -1.06 -5.00
C ASP A 89 -3.18 0.44 -5.01
N ILE A 90 -4.11 1.24 -4.49
CA ILE A 90 -3.87 2.65 -4.19
C ILE A 90 -3.95 2.84 -2.69
N LYS A 91 -2.85 3.23 -2.09
CA LYS A 91 -2.78 3.61 -0.70
C LYS A 91 -3.07 5.10 -0.58
N ARG A 92 -4.26 5.44 -0.09
CA ARG A 92 -4.77 6.81 0.04
C ARG A 92 -4.80 7.26 1.48
N TYR A 93 -4.26 8.43 1.75
CA TYR A 93 -4.32 9.03 3.08
C TYR A 93 -5.70 9.65 3.35
N ASN A 94 -6.28 9.33 4.49
CA ASN A 94 -7.53 9.92 4.95
C ASN A 94 -7.21 11.05 5.95
N ASN A 95 -7.42 12.29 5.53
CA ASN A 95 -7.17 13.47 6.36
C ASN A 95 -8.06 13.56 7.61
N GLN A 96 -9.19 12.84 7.65
CA GLN A 96 -10.11 12.89 8.78
C GLN A 96 -9.70 11.94 9.91
N THR A 97 -9.20 10.75 9.55
CA THR A 97 -8.83 9.71 10.52
C THR A 97 -7.34 9.65 10.79
N GLY A 98 -6.50 10.23 9.91
CA GLY A 98 -5.04 10.11 9.98
C GLY A 98 -4.49 8.77 9.48
N ASP A 99 -5.35 7.88 8.98
CA ASP A 99 -5.01 6.54 8.53
C ASP A 99 -4.90 6.44 7.01
N PHE A 100 -4.38 5.31 6.55
CA PHE A 100 -4.35 4.97 5.13
C PHE A 100 -5.43 3.95 4.79
N ASN A 101 -6.18 4.22 3.72
CA ASN A 101 -7.09 3.27 3.10
C ASN A 101 -6.44 2.67 1.85
N THR A 102 -6.69 1.38 1.60
CA THR A 102 -6.25 0.73 0.37
C THR A 102 -7.46 0.52 -0.55
N LEU A 103 -7.42 1.16 -1.70
CA LEU A 103 -8.37 0.96 -2.80
C LEU A 103 -7.77 -0.03 -3.79
N LYS A 104 -8.60 -0.90 -4.36
CA LYS A 104 -8.17 -1.93 -5.30
C LYS A 104 -8.82 -1.73 -6.66
N PHE A 105 -8.02 -1.82 -7.71
CA PHE A 105 -8.44 -1.70 -9.10
C PHE A 105 -7.88 -2.87 -9.91
N GLU A 106 -8.45 -3.09 -11.09
CA GLU A 106 -7.96 -4.09 -12.04
C GLU A 106 -7.42 -3.41 -13.30
N PHE A 107 -6.24 -3.84 -13.75
CA PHE A 107 -5.63 -3.31 -14.98
C PHE A 107 -6.49 -3.56 -16.23
N ASN A 108 -7.24 -4.64 -16.24
CA ASN A 108 -8.11 -4.99 -17.37
C ASN A 108 -9.31 -4.03 -17.54
N ASN A 109 -9.65 -3.24 -16.53
CA ASN A 109 -10.74 -2.27 -16.58
C ASN A 109 -10.21 -0.86 -16.87
N LEU A 110 -9.77 -0.63 -18.12
CA LEU A 110 -9.16 0.63 -18.52
C LEU A 110 -10.08 1.85 -18.36
N GLU A 111 -11.39 1.70 -18.55
CA GLU A 111 -12.35 2.80 -18.37
C GLU A 111 -12.43 3.23 -16.90
N GLU A 112 -12.40 2.28 -15.98
CA GLU A 112 -12.33 2.57 -14.56
C GLU A 112 -11.01 3.28 -14.19
N LEU A 113 -9.87 2.80 -14.71
CA LEU A 113 -8.58 3.43 -14.46
C LEU A 113 -8.48 4.87 -14.97
N LYS A 114 -9.12 5.16 -16.12
CA LYS A 114 -9.19 6.52 -16.68
C LYS A 114 -10.11 7.44 -15.90
N SER A 115 -11.18 6.91 -15.32
CA SER A 115 -12.15 7.68 -14.54
C SER A 115 -11.75 7.85 -13.08
N ALA A 116 -10.92 6.96 -12.56
CA ALA A 116 -10.46 7.00 -11.18
C ALA A 116 -9.32 8.02 -11.01
N LEU A 117 -9.64 9.14 -10.36
CA LEU A 117 -8.68 10.22 -10.12
C LEU A 117 -7.81 9.96 -8.90
N LEU A 118 -6.54 10.35 -9.03
CA LEU A 118 -5.58 10.35 -7.95
C LEU A 118 -5.67 11.64 -7.14
N TYR A 119 -5.40 11.52 -5.85
CA TYR A 119 -5.33 12.62 -4.90
C TYR A 119 -3.90 12.81 -4.41
N PRO A 120 -3.56 14.02 -3.89
CA PRO A 120 -2.26 14.23 -3.27
C PRO A 120 -1.94 13.17 -2.22
N ARG A 121 -0.71 12.66 -2.22
CA ARG A 121 -0.19 11.58 -1.35
C ARG A 121 -0.69 10.18 -1.69
N ASP A 122 -1.44 9.98 -2.77
CA ASP A 122 -1.74 8.62 -3.22
C ASP A 122 -0.46 7.90 -3.62
N ASN A 123 -0.35 6.64 -3.21
CA ASN A 123 0.67 5.72 -3.68
C ASN A 123 0.02 4.59 -4.47
N VAL A 124 0.36 4.48 -5.75
CA VAL A 124 -0.09 3.41 -6.64
C VAL A 124 0.93 2.28 -6.59
N LYS A 125 0.49 1.05 -6.35
CA LYS A 125 1.37 -0.13 -6.31
C LYS A 125 0.96 -1.14 -7.35
N LEU A 126 1.92 -1.49 -8.21
CA LEU A 126 1.81 -2.56 -9.19
C LEU A 126 2.42 -3.86 -8.65
N PHE A 127 1.89 -4.99 -9.10
CA PHE A 127 2.36 -6.31 -8.70
C PHE A 127 2.72 -7.13 -9.93
N SER A 128 3.70 -8.03 -9.78
CA SER A 128 3.96 -9.04 -10.79
C SER A 128 3.19 -10.33 -10.49
N THR A 129 2.97 -11.12 -11.54
CA THR A 129 2.42 -12.46 -11.41
C THR A 129 3.36 -13.38 -10.61
N SER A 130 4.66 -13.14 -10.67
CA SER A 130 5.66 -13.85 -9.87
C SER A 130 5.52 -13.56 -8.37
N THR A 131 5.13 -12.34 -7.98
CA THR A 131 4.87 -12.01 -6.57
C THR A 131 3.70 -12.81 -5.99
N THR A 132 2.73 -13.19 -6.81
CA THR A 132 1.61 -14.04 -6.38
C THR A 132 1.90 -15.53 -6.52
N LYS A 133 2.83 -15.91 -7.41
CA LYS A 133 3.31 -17.29 -7.54
C LYS A 133 4.33 -17.64 -6.45
N ASN A 134 5.10 -16.67 -6.00
CA ASN A 134 6.08 -16.79 -4.91
C ASN A 134 5.53 -16.33 -3.55
N ILE A 135 4.24 -16.52 -3.27
CA ILE A 135 3.86 -16.89 -1.92
C ILE A 135 4.34 -18.32 -1.86
N ASP A 136 5.55 -18.53 -1.33
CA ASP A 136 6.07 -19.85 -1.00
C ASP A 136 5.02 -20.50 -0.13
N LYS A 137 4.13 -21.27 -0.75
CA LYS A 137 3.16 -22.07 -0.04
C LYS A 137 3.99 -23.15 0.61
N GLN A 138 4.29 -22.98 1.87
CA GLN A 138 5.06 -23.92 2.63
C GLN A 138 4.16 -24.71 3.56
N VAL A 139 4.53 -25.96 3.78
CA VAL A 139 3.90 -26.86 4.73
C VAL A 139 4.98 -27.41 5.65
N GLY A 140 4.73 -27.38 6.96
CA GLY A 140 5.68 -27.88 7.95
C GLY A 140 5.46 -29.34 8.29
N MET A 141 6.54 -30.12 8.33
CA MET A 141 6.56 -31.47 8.88
C MET A 141 7.46 -31.50 10.11
N TYR A 142 6.87 -31.85 11.25
CA TYR A 142 7.56 -31.89 12.55
C TYR A 142 7.26 -33.19 13.32
N GLY A 143 8.08 -33.51 14.29
CA GLY A 143 7.88 -34.69 15.15
C GLY A 143 8.91 -35.78 14.90
N ILE A 144 8.50 -37.04 14.89
CA ILE A 144 9.39 -38.23 14.77
C ILE A 144 9.64 -38.52 13.28
N VAL A 145 10.23 -37.53 12.57
CA VAL A 145 10.68 -37.65 11.18
C VAL A 145 12.17 -37.33 11.10
N LYS A 146 12.83 -37.78 10.03
CA LYS A 146 14.28 -37.64 9.91
C LYS A 146 14.71 -36.18 9.71
N ASP A 147 14.01 -35.46 8.86
CA ASP A 147 14.32 -34.08 8.52
C ASP A 147 13.09 -33.19 8.78
N PRO A 148 12.87 -32.76 10.05
CA PRO A 148 11.77 -31.86 10.39
C PRO A 148 12.07 -30.44 9.89
N ASP A 149 11.29 -29.94 8.91
CA ASP A 149 11.48 -28.62 8.31
C ASP A 149 10.19 -28.10 7.66
N MET A 150 10.28 -26.90 7.07
CA MET A 150 9.30 -26.34 6.14
C MET A 150 9.64 -26.78 4.72
N TYR A 151 8.65 -27.28 4.00
CA TYR A 151 8.78 -27.76 2.63
C TYR A 151 7.89 -26.93 1.70
N ASP A 152 8.30 -26.75 0.47
CA ASP A 152 7.48 -26.06 -0.53
C ASP A 152 6.23 -26.91 -0.84
N LEU A 153 5.05 -26.28 -0.76
CA LEU A 153 3.78 -26.95 -1.05
C LEU A 153 3.55 -26.95 -2.56
N GLU A 154 3.70 -28.10 -3.18
CA GLU A 154 3.39 -28.31 -4.59
C GLU A 154 1.89 -28.54 -4.83
N GLU A 155 1.46 -28.33 -6.08
CA GLU A 155 0.08 -28.57 -6.49
C GLU A 155 -0.23 -30.07 -6.40
N ASN A 156 -1.34 -30.42 -5.72
CA ASN A 156 -1.76 -31.83 -5.42
C ASN A 156 -0.81 -32.59 -4.48
N MET A 157 0.01 -31.93 -3.68
CA MET A 157 0.84 -32.57 -2.66
C MET A 157 -0.02 -33.15 -1.53
N TYR A 158 0.24 -34.40 -1.17
CA TYR A 158 -0.40 -35.12 -0.06
C TYR A 158 0.55 -35.25 1.13
N VAL A 159 -0.01 -35.65 2.29
CA VAL A 159 0.80 -35.90 3.51
C VAL A 159 1.85 -36.99 3.29
N GLU A 160 1.58 -37.95 2.41
CA GLU A 160 2.51 -39.02 2.04
C GLU A 160 3.74 -38.46 1.32
N ASP A 161 3.55 -37.51 0.39
CA ASP A 161 4.65 -36.87 -0.33
C ASP A 161 5.54 -36.07 0.65
N LEU A 162 4.90 -35.35 1.56
CA LEU A 162 5.58 -34.59 2.59
C LEU A 162 6.40 -35.49 3.53
N LEU A 163 5.85 -36.64 3.88
CA LEU A 163 6.56 -37.63 4.69
C LEU A 163 7.77 -38.23 3.97
N LEU A 164 7.66 -38.44 2.66
CA LEU A 164 8.79 -38.91 1.83
C LEU A 164 9.87 -37.82 1.75
N LEU A 165 9.50 -36.57 1.53
CA LEU A 165 10.43 -35.44 1.50
C LEU A 165 11.16 -35.26 2.84
N SER A 166 10.48 -35.47 3.96
CA SER A 166 11.08 -35.42 5.29
C SER A 166 11.93 -36.66 5.65
N GLY A 167 12.22 -37.54 4.67
CA GLY A 167 13.04 -38.76 4.84
C GLY A 167 12.36 -39.87 5.56
N GLY A 168 11.06 -39.78 5.83
CA GLY A 168 10.27 -40.79 6.57
C GLY A 168 10.43 -40.72 8.07
N PHE A 169 9.90 -41.72 8.76
CA PHE A 169 9.96 -41.78 10.22
C PHE A 169 11.36 -42.14 10.76
N LEU A 170 11.73 -41.54 11.89
CA LEU A 170 12.83 -42.03 12.69
C LEU A 170 12.41 -43.37 13.29
N ILE A 171 13.03 -44.46 12.82
CA ILE A 171 12.87 -45.79 13.42
C ILE A 171 13.98 -45.93 14.47
N ASN A 172 13.61 -46.02 15.73
CA ASN A 172 14.52 -46.36 16.82
C ASN A 172 14.82 -47.86 16.83
#